data_72cdd248a4f6a4c7417d315bca2681b0
#
_entry.id   72cdd248a4f6a4c7417d315bca2681b0
#
_cell.length_a   1.000
_cell.length_b   1.000
_cell.length_c   1.000
_cell.angle_alpha   90.00
_cell.angle_beta   90.00
_cell.angle_gamma   90.00
#
_symmetry.space_group_name_H-M   'P 1'
#
loop_
_entity.id
_entity.type
_entity.pdbx_description
1 polymer ?
#
loop_
_entity_poly.entity_id
_entity_poly.type
_entity_poly.pdbx_seq_one_letter_code
_entity_poly.pdbx_strand_id
1 'polypeptide(L)'
;FLACTMNYYFFVGQVVFVIIYWVLRICTKTYPKIKFTELLILAFEVVIGFLMTAVILLPSILSVIQNNRLSEWPNGWNAIVYDTPQKYVHIIESFFFPPDIAARPNFTPDSGGNWASIAGWLPLVGMTGVIGFLQTKEKHWLKKLIPLLIVIALVPIFNAAFQGFNMNYYARWFYMFDLILVLATVMSIENTEVDWLKATRISAGVTVVILLLVGLMPTTS
;
A
#
# COMPACT_ATOMS: atom_id res chain seq x y z
N PHE A 1 8.08 18.97 -6.08
CA PHE A 1 7.49 20.25 -5.74
C PHE A 1 5.97 20.13 -5.57
N LEU A 2 5.19 19.97 -6.66
CA LEU A 2 3.71 19.98 -6.63
C LEU A 2 3.10 19.00 -5.61
N ALA A 3 3.60 17.78 -5.54
CA ALA A 3 3.08 16.78 -4.59
C ALA A 3 3.23 17.22 -3.13
N CYS A 4 4.33 17.87 -2.79
CA CYS A 4 4.61 18.37 -1.46
C CYS A 4 3.75 19.60 -1.11
N THR A 5 3.51 20.50 -2.08
CA THR A 5 2.69 21.71 -1.87
C THR A 5 1.21 21.39 -1.74
N MET A 6 0.71 20.37 -2.44
CA MET A 6 -0.70 20.00 -2.38
C MET A 6 -1.05 19.26 -1.08
N ASN A 7 -0.22 18.31 -0.65
CA ASN A 7 -0.45 17.58 0.60
C ASN A 7 0.81 16.84 1.06
N TYR A 8 1.48 17.38 2.08
CA TYR A 8 2.71 16.82 2.62
C TYR A 8 2.55 15.40 3.21
N TYR A 9 1.36 15.03 3.70
CA TYR A 9 1.10 13.69 4.21
C TYR A 9 1.23 12.62 3.11
N PHE A 10 0.70 12.89 1.93
CA PHE A 10 0.83 11.98 0.80
C PHE A 10 2.24 11.98 0.22
N PHE A 11 2.94 13.12 0.32
CA PHE A 11 4.29 13.26 -0.21
C PHE A 11 5.27 12.27 0.42
N VAL A 12 5.25 12.09 1.75
CA VAL A 12 6.11 11.13 2.44
C VAL A 12 5.89 9.70 1.90
N GLY A 13 4.63 9.29 1.79
CA GLY A 13 4.27 7.99 1.23
C GLY A 13 4.73 7.82 -0.21
N GLN A 14 4.61 8.86 -1.04
CA GLN A 14 5.08 8.84 -2.43
C GLN A 14 6.60 8.65 -2.51
N VAL A 15 7.37 9.34 -1.67
CA VAL A 15 8.83 9.19 -1.62
C VAL A 15 9.23 7.77 -1.26
N VAL A 16 8.62 7.19 -0.22
CA VAL A 16 8.88 5.81 0.21
C VAL A 16 8.53 4.83 -0.92
N PHE A 17 7.37 5.01 -1.56
CA PHE A 17 6.94 4.16 -2.67
C PHE A 17 7.91 4.22 -3.86
N VAL A 18 8.31 5.43 -4.26
CA VAL A 18 9.26 5.61 -5.38
C VAL A 18 10.60 4.97 -5.07
N ILE A 19 11.10 5.07 -3.82
CA ILE A 19 12.35 4.40 -3.41
C ILE A 19 12.19 2.87 -3.54
N ILE A 20 11.11 2.29 -3.01
CA ILE A 20 10.84 0.85 -3.09
C ILE A 20 10.75 0.41 -4.56
N TYR A 21 9.97 1.12 -5.36
CA TYR A 21 9.83 0.87 -6.79
C TYR A 21 11.19 0.90 -7.50
N TRP A 22 11.98 1.92 -7.26
CA TRP A 22 13.27 2.12 -7.89
C TRP A 22 14.27 1.03 -7.51
N VAL A 23 14.39 0.72 -6.21
CA VAL A 23 15.25 -0.37 -5.71
C VAL A 23 14.85 -1.70 -6.34
N LEU A 24 13.56 -2.01 -6.38
CA LEU A 24 13.08 -3.26 -6.98
C LEU A 24 13.40 -3.32 -8.49
N ARG A 25 13.25 -2.21 -9.21
CA ARG A 25 13.56 -2.14 -10.65
C ARG A 25 15.06 -2.34 -10.94
N ILE A 26 15.92 -1.85 -10.07
CA ILE A 26 17.38 -2.12 -10.13
C ILE A 26 17.64 -3.60 -9.85
N CYS A 27 17.10 -4.15 -8.76
CA CYS A 27 17.29 -5.55 -8.38
C CYS A 27 16.76 -6.53 -9.44
N THR A 28 15.73 -6.14 -10.18
CA THR A 28 15.18 -6.94 -11.29
C THR A 28 15.91 -6.73 -12.62
N LYS A 29 16.97 -5.91 -12.64
CA LYS A 29 17.75 -5.55 -13.83
C LYS A 29 16.88 -5.00 -14.98
N THR A 30 15.80 -4.34 -14.65
CA THR A 30 14.86 -3.78 -15.62
C THR A 30 15.30 -2.39 -16.10
N TYR A 31 16.13 -1.70 -15.32
CA TYR A 31 16.78 -0.45 -15.72
C TYR A 31 18.18 -0.69 -16.25
N PRO A 32 18.64 0.10 -17.24
CA PRO A 32 20.05 0.14 -17.60
C PRO A 32 20.89 0.56 -16.39
N LYS A 33 22.18 0.22 -16.40
CA LYS A 33 23.10 0.63 -15.33
C LYS A 33 23.15 2.16 -15.28
N ILE A 34 22.64 2.73 -14.19
CA ILE A 34 22.69 4.17 -13.92
C ILE A 34 24.13 4.52 -13.51
N LYS A 35 24.71 5.53 -14.13
CA LYS A 35 26.02 6.05 -13.75
C LYS A 35 25.89 6.80 -12.42
N PHE A 36 26.92 6.73 -11.61
CA PHE A 36 26.95 7.44 -10.32
C PHE A 36 26.72 8.97 -10.48
N THR A 37 27.21 9.56 -11.57
CA THR A 37 26.97 10.97 -11.90
C THR A 37 25.50 11.28 -12.15
N GLU A 38 24.75 10.38 -12.81
CA GLU A 38 23.31 10.54 -13.05
C GLU A 38 22.52 10.47 -11.74
N LEU A 39 22.96 9.57 -10.83
CA LEU A 39 22.38 9.48 -9.49
C LEU A 39 22.60 10.76 -8.68
N LEU A 40 23.79 11.36 -8.75
CA LEU A 40 24.08 12.62 -8.07
C LEU A 40 23.27 13.79 -8.63
N ILE A 41 23.10 13.87 -9.95
CA ILE A 41 22.26 14.89 -10.59
C ILE A 41 20.81 14.73 -10.12
N LEU A 42 20.27 13.52 -10.16
CA LEU A 42 18.91 13.23 -9.68
C LEU A 42 18.73 13.60 -8.20
N ALA A 43 19.69 13.23 -7.35
CA ALA A 43 19.67 13.60 -5.93
C ALA A 43 19.67 15.11 -5.73
N PHE A 44 20.46 15.84 -6.49
CA PHE A 44 20.52 17.30 -6.46
C PHE A 44 19.18 17.93 -6.88
N GLU A 45 18.57 17.44 -7.97
CA GLU A 45 17.24 17.90 -8.42
C GLU A 45 16.15 17.65 -7.36
N VAL A 46 16.17 16.48 -6.70
CA VAL A 46 15.25 16.16 -5.59
C VAL A 46 15.44 17.13 -4.43
N VAL A 47 16.69 17.41 -4.05
CA VAL A 47 17.01 18.37 -2.96
C VAL A 47 16.52 19.77 -3.30
N ILE A 48 16.77 20.26 -4.52
CA ILE A 48 16.27 21.57 -4.95
C ILE A 48 14.74 21.59 -4.94
N GLY A 49 14.09 20.59 -5.50
CA GLY A 49 12.63 20.48 -5.50
C GLY A 49 12.05 20.50 -4.07
N PHE A 50 12.72 19.86 -3.12
CA PHE A 50 12.34 19.88 -1.71
C PHE A 50 12.57 21.28 -1.08
N LEU A 51 13.71 21.90 -1.29
CA LEU A 51 14.01 23.25 -0.77
C LEU A 51 13.03 24.31 -1.28
N MET A 52 12.58 24.20 -2.52
CA MET A 52 11.54 25.10 -3.05
C MET A 52 10.20 24.98 -2.31
N THR A 53 9.92 23.84 -1.68
CA THR A 53 8.70 23.65 -0.89
C THR A 53 8.86 24.07 0.56
N ALA A 54 10.08 24.36 1.02
CA ALA A 54 10.39 24.65 2.42
C ALA A 54 9.55 25.80 3.01
N VAL A 55 9.22 26.80 2.19
CA VAL A 55 8.39 27.96 2.60
C VAL A 55 7.01 27.52 3.11
N ILE A 56 6.41 26.49 2.50
CA ILE A 56 5.10 25.95 2.90
C ILE A 56 5.27 24.81 3.90
N LEU A 57 6.28 23.97 3.69
CA LEU A 57 6.51 22.76 4.46
C LEU A 57 6.97 23.08 5.90
N LEU A 58 7.81 24.09 6.09
CA LEU A 58 8.37 24.43 7.40
C LEU A 58 7.30 24.84 8.43
N PRO A 59 6.37 25.76 8.12
CA PRO A 59 5.25 26.06 9.02
C PRO A 59 4.35 24.85 9.27
N SER A 60 4.12 24.01 8.26
CA SER A 60 3.31 22.80 8.39
C SER A 60 3.97 21.79 9.33
N ILE A 61 5.27 21.55 9.20
CA ILE A 61 6.03 20.66 10.09
C ILE A 61 6.01 21.20 11.53
N LEU A 62 6.23 22.50 11.74
CA LEU A 62 6.20 23.11 13.07
C LEU A 62 4.82 22.95 13.73
N SER A 63 3.75 23.13 12.97
CA SER A 63 2.37 22.92 13.46
C SER A 63 2.12 21.45 13.81
N VAL A 64 2.66 20.53 13.04
CA VAL A 64 2.48 19.07 13.24
C VAL A 64 3.28 18.58 14.45
N ILE A 65 4.51 19.05 14.66
CA ILE A 65 5.34 18.67 15.82
C ILE A 65 4.66 19.03 17.15
N GLN A 66 3.84 20.08 17.17
CA GLN A 66 3.07 20.48 18.37
C GLN A 66 1.83 19.61 18.61
N ASN A 67 1.51 18.68 17.74
CA ASN A 67 0.33 17.83 17.87
C ASN A 67 0.68 16.56 18.66
N ASN A 68 0.05 16.39 19.83
CA ASN A 68 0.24 15.23 20.72
C ASN A 68 -0.09 13.87 20.09
N ARG A 69 -0.73 13.83 18.93
CA ARG A 69 -1.01 12.58 18.18
C ARG A 69 0.24 11.99 17.51
N LEU A 70 1.37 12.70 17.47
CA LEU A 70 2.63 12.23 16.90
C LEU A 70 3.46 11.34 17.84
N SER A 71 2.97 11.03 19.03
CA SER A 71 3.74 10.32 20.06
C SER A 71 3.69 8.78 19.96
N GLU A 72 2.95 8.22 19.01
CA GLU A 72 2.76 6.79 18.90
C GLU A 72 3.72 6.15 17.87
N TRP A 73 5.02 6.22 18.15
CA TRP A 73 5.98 5.43 17.40
C TRP A 73 5.72 3.93 17.61
N PRO A 74 5.73 3.11 16.55
CA PRO A 74 5.71 1.68 16.71
C PRO A 74 6.99 1.22 17.42
N ASN A 75 6.84 0.72 18.64
CA ASN A 75 7.94 0.24 19.47
C ASN A 75 7.69 -1.20 19.95
N GLY A 76 8.77 -1.92 20.28
CA GLY A 76 8.68 -3.28 20.75
C GLY A 76 7.96 -4.21 19.78
N TRP A 77 7.07 -5.06 20.28
CA TRP A 77 6.29 -5.99 19.47
C TRP A 77 5.32 -5.31 18.51
N ASN A 78 4.81 -4.12 18.86
CA ASN A 78 3.91 -3.33 18.00
C ASN A 78 4.60 -2.83 16.70
N ALA A 79 5.91 -2.91 16.60
CA ALA A 79 6.62 -2.64 15.37
C ALA A 79 6.52 -3.80 14.36
N ILE A 80 6.35 -5.02 14.83
CA ILE A 80 6.39 -6.22 13.99
C ILE A 80 5.00 -6.83 13.81
N VAL A 81 4.17 -6.77 14.86
CA VAL A 81 2.86 -7.42 14.90
C VAL A 81 1.79 -6.39 15.28
N TYR A 82 0.67 -6.41 14.58
CA TYR A 82 -0.49 -5.61 14.97
C TYR A 82 -1.09 -6.14 16.27
N ASP A 83 -1.62 -5.25 17.08
CA ASP A 83 -2.22 -5.52 18.39
C ASP A 83 -3.43 -6.47 18.34
N THR A 84 -4.22 -6.42 17.25
CA THR A 84 -5.39 -7.26 17.03
C THR A 84 -5.28 -8.11 15.77
N PRO A 85 -5.61 -9.42 15.82
CA PRO A 85 -5.62 -10.27 14.61
C PRO A 85 -6.61 -9.78 13.53
N GLN A 86 -7.68 -9.09 13.92
CA GLN A 86 -8.66 -8.54 12.99
C GLN A 86 -8.05 -7.55 12.00
N LYS A 87 -6.97 -6.84 12.36
CA LYS A 87 -6.25 -5.94 11.46
C LYS A 87 -5.67 -6.65 10.25
N TYR A 88 -5.15 -7.87 10.43
CA TYR A 88 -4.64 -8.68 9.32
C TYR A 88 -5.75 -9.13 8.38
N VAL A 89 -6.89 -9.55 8.94
CA VAL A 89 -8.06 -9.96 8.15
C VAL A 89 -8.60 -8.77 7.38
N HIS A 90 -8.71 -7.60 7.99
CA HIS A 90 -9.15 -6.37 7.34
C HIS A 90 -8.22 -5.94 6.18
N ILE A 91 -6.89 -6.05 6.33
CA ILE A 91 -5.95 -5.76 5.24
C ILE A 91 -6.20 -6.68 4.05
N ILE A 92 -6.39 -7.98 4.28
CA ILE A 92 -6.64 -8.95 3.21
C ILE A 92 -8.03 -8.75 2.60
N GLU A 93 -9.04 -8.53 3.44
CA GLU A 93 -10.42 -8.23 3.04
C GLU A 93 -10.49 -7.03 2.10
N SER A 94 -9.73 -5.96 2.40
CA SER A 94 -9.73 -4.71 1.65
C SER A 94 -9.39 -4.85 0.16
N PHE A 95 -8.81 -5.97 -0.28
CA PHE A 95 -8.56 -6.25 -1.69
C PHE A 95 -9.76 -6.90 -2.39
N PHE A 96 -10.67 -7.53 -1.65
CA PHE A 96 -11.78 -8.30 -2.20
C PHE A 96 -13.13 -7.63 -1.99
N PHE A 97 -13.23 -6.72 -1.02
CA PHE A 97 -14.46 -6.02 -0.67
C PHE A 97 -14.27 -4.50 -0.73
N PRO A 98 -15.35 -3.76 -1.03
CA PRO A 98 -15.30 -2.30 -0.96
C PRO A 98 -14.94 -1.85 0.46
N PRO A 99 -14.25 -0.69 0.60
CA PRO A 99 -13.79 -0.21 1.89
C PRO A 99 -14.95 0.07 2.84
N ASP A 100 -14.72 -0.20 4.12
CA ASP A 100 -15.65 0.14 5.20
C ASP A 100 -15.86 1.65 5.29
N ILE A 101 -17.12 2.05 5.41
CA ILE A 101 -17.49 3.46 5.57
C ILE A 101 -17.66 3.74 7.06
N ALA A 102 -17.15 4.88 7.51
CA ALA A 102 -17.24 5.29 8.93
C ALA A 102 -18.68 5.29 9.51
N ALA A 103 -19.69 5.44 8.67
CA ALA A 103 -21.11 5.47 9.06
C ALA A 103 -21.78 4.09 9.17
N ARG A 104 -21.08 2.99 8.89
CA ARG A 104 -21.64 1.64 8.90
C ARG A 104 -20.85 0.73 9.86
N PRO A 105 -21.48 -0.34 10.38
CA PRO A 105 -20.73 -1.39 11.09
C PRO A 105 -19.68 -2.00 10.17
N ASN A 106 -18.48 -2.22 10.69
CA ASN A 106 -17.41 -2.88 9.97
C ASN A 106 -17.59 -4.38 9.95
N PHE A 107 -17.06 -5.04 8.94
CA PHE A 107 -16.88 -6.48 8.92
C PHE A 107 -15.89 -6.94 10.02
N THR A 108 -14.92 -6.09 10.37
CA THR A 108 -13.92 -6.33 11.41
C THR A 108 -13.92 -5.21 12.45
N PRO A 109 -14.91 -5.15 13.36
CA PRO A 109 -15.16 -4.00 14.24
C PRO A 109 -13.95 -3.64 15.13
N ASP A 110 -13.22 -4.64 15.65
CA ASP A 110 -12.08 -4.42 16.54
C ASP A 110 -10.80 -4.00 15.78
N SER A 111 -10.84 -3.97 14.46
CA SER A 111 -9.68 -3.54 13.65
C SER A 111 -9.47 -2.02 13.66
N GLY A 112 -10.52 -1.24 13.94
CA GLY A 112 -10.51 0.20 13.72
C GLY A 112 -10.45 0.60 12.24
N GLY A 113 -10.87 -0.30 11.33
CA GLY A 113 -10.76 -0.18 9.89
C GLY A 113 -11.36 1.09 9.29
N ASN A 114 -12.46 1.61 9.88
CA ASN A 114 -13.13 2.85 9.46
C ASN A 114 -12.19 4.06 9.35
N TRP A 115 -11.14 4.07 10.15
CA TRP A 115 -10.21 5.19 10.23
C TRP A 115 -8.86 4.88 9.62
N ALA A 116 -8.64 3.64 9.17
CA ALA A 116 -7.34 3.16 8.70
C ALA A 116 -7.02 3.55 7.24
N SER A 117 -8.01 4.00 6.47
CA SER A 117 -7.86 4.32 5.04
C SER A 117 -7.27 3.16 4.21
N ILE A 118 -7.51 1.92 4.65
CA ILE A 118 -7.08 0.72 3.95
C ILE A 118 -8.14 0.37 2.92
N ALA A 119 -7.82 0.48 1.64
CA ALA A 119 -8.73 0.20 0.54
C ALA A 119 -7.93 -0.21 -0.69
N GLY A 120 -7.87 -1.50 -0.98
CA GLY A 120 -7.21 -2.08 -2.15
C GLY A 120 -8.19 -2.71 -3.13
N TRP A 121 -9.47 -2.35 -3.04
CA TRP A 121 -10.54 -2.95 -3.84
C TRP A 121 -10.61 -2.33 -5.24
N LEU A 122 -10.52 -3.20 -6.25
CA LEU A 122 -10.71 -2.81 -7.63
C LEU A 122 -12.15 -3.07 -8.07
N PRO A 123 -12.90 -2.07 -8.55
CA PRO A 123 -14.23 -2.28 -9.10
C PRO A 123 -14.20 -3.15 -10.36
N LEU A 124 -15.32 -3.79 -10.69
CA LEU A 124 -15.59 -4.61 -11.88
C LEU A 124 -14.85 -5.95 -11.88
N VAL A 125 -13.54 -5.95 -12.09
CA VAL A 125 -12.74 -7.17 -12.25
C VAL A 125 -12.16 -7.65 -10.91
N GLY A 126 -12.04 -6.74 -9.95
CA GLY A 126 -11.48 -7.03 -8.63
C GLY A 126 -10.09 -7.68 -8.72
N MET A 127 -9.80 -8.56 -7.77
CA MET A 127 -8.54 -9.30 -7.74
C MET A 127 -8.41 -10.38 -8.82
N THR A 128 -9.47 -10.69 -9.58
CA THR A 128 -9.42 -11.71 -10.65
C THR A 128 -8.38 -11.36 -11.71
N GLY A 129 -8.31 -10.09 -12.13
CA GLY A 129 -7.30 -9.64 -13.10
C GLY A 129 -5.88 -9.75 -12.56
N VAL A 130 -5.67 -9.37 -11.31
CA VAL A 130 -4.36 -9.49 -10.64
C VAL A 130 -3.93 -10.95 -10.52
N ILE A 131 -4.85 -11.84 -10.12
CA ILE A 131 -4.60 -13.29 -10.02
C ILE A 131 -4.28 -13.86 -11.40
N GLY A 132 -5.01 -13.45 -12.45
CA GLY A 132 -4.72 -13.81 -13.84
C GLY A 132 -3.31 -13.43 -14.25
N PHE A 133 -2.89 -12.19 -13.97
CA PHE A 133 -1.53 -11.72 -14.23
C PHE A 133 -0.47 -12.56 -13.49
N LEU A 134 -0.70 -12.85 -12.22
CA LEU A 134 0.25 -13.63 -11.42
C LEU A 134 0.41 -15.07 -11.93
N GLN A 135 -0.60 -15.64 -12.59
CA GLN A 135 -0.56 -16.99 -13.18
C GLN A 135 0.25 -17.06 -14.48
N THR A 136 0.46 -15.96 -15.20
CA THR A 136 1.24 -15.96 -16.43
C THR A 136 2.68 -16.41 -16.18
N LYS A 137 3.34 -17.02 -17.17
CA LYS A 137 4.73 -17.51 -17.02
C LYS A 137 5.76 -16.41 -17.21
N GLU A 138 5.37 -15.25 -17.68
CA GLU A 138 6.26 -14.12 -17.94
C GLU A 138 6.97 -13.64 -16.67
N LYS A 139 8.27 -13.40 -16.79
CA LYS A 139 9.07 -12.80 -15.72
C LYS A 139 8.90 -11.28 -15.76
N HIS A 140 8.02 -10.76 -14.93
CA HIS A 140 7.77 -9.32 -14.85
C HIS A 140 8.05 -8.79 -13.43
N TRP A 141 8.56 -7.58 -13.32
CA TRP A 141 8.90 -6.94 -12.04
C TRP A 141 7.68 -6.75 -11.12
N LEU A 142 6.49 -6.54 -11.70
CA LEU A 142 5.22 -6.42 -10.93
C LEU A 142 4.95 -7.67 -10.08
N LYS A 143 5.32 -8.87 -10.55
CA LYS A 143 5.14 -10.12 -9.81
C LYS A 143 5.97 -10.19 -8.52
N LYS A 144 6.99 -9.34 -8.40
CA LYS A 144 7.76 -9.17 -7.17
C LYS A 144 7.27 -8.00 -6.34
N LEU A 145 6.80 -6.92 -7.00
CA LEU A 145 6.34 -5.72 -6.32
C LEU A 145 5.02 -5.97 -5.57
N ILE A 146 4.04 -6.64 -6.20
CA ILE A 146 2.74 -6.91 -5.57
C ILE A 146 2.89 -7.65 -4.22
N PRO A 147 3.55 -8.83 -4.15
CA PRO A 147 3.71 -9.51 -2.87
C PRO A 147 4.58 -8.71 -1.88
N LEU A 148 5.57 -7.96 -2.35
CA LEU A 148 6.34 -7.07 -1.48
C LEU A 148 5.45 -6.01 -0.81
N LEU A 149 4.56 -5.36 -1.57
CA LEU A 149 3.62 -4.36 -1.03
C LEU A 149 2.62 -4.99 -0.05
N ILE A 150 2.17 -6.24 -0.30
CA ILE A 150 1.34 -6.98 0.65
C ILE A 150 2.10 -7.21 1.96
N VAL A 151 3.35 -7.68 1.89
CA VAL A 151 4.19 -7.87 3.09
C VAL A 151 4.38 -6.55 3.84
N ILE A 152 4.64 -5.46 3.12
CA ILE A 152 4.76 -4.12 3.71
C ILE A 152 3.47 -3.72 4.45
N ALA A 153 2.30 -3.98 3.88
CA ALA A 153 1.03 -3.70 4.53
C ALA A 153 0.79 -4.55 5.79
N LEU A 154 1.27 -5.80 5.79
CA LEU A 154 1.09 -6.74 6.90
C LEU A 154 2.07 -6.52 8.07
N VAL A 155 3.14 -5.75 7.90
CA VAL A 155 4.12 -5.48 8.96
C VAL A 155 4.02 -4.02 9.41
N PRO A 156 3.62 -3.74 10.68
CA PRO A 156 3.32 -2.39 11.16
C PRO A 156 4.39 -1.35 10.89
N ILE A 157 5.66 -1.65 11.15
CA ILE A 157 6.76 -0.69 10.95
C ILE A 157 6.95 -0.30 9.48
N PHE A 158 6.74 -1.24 8.55
CA PHE A 158 6.85 -0.96 7.12
C PHE A 158 5.65 -0.15 6.62
N ASN A 159 4.45 -0.46 7.12
CA ASN A 159 3.26 0.33 6.84
C ASN A 159 3.41 1.77 7.39
N ALA A 160 3.88 1.91 8.62
CA ALA A 160 4.12 3.20 9.27
C ALA A 160 5.15 4.07 8.53
N ALA A 161 6.13 3.47 7.83
CA ALA A 161 7.14 4.21 7.07
C ALA A 161 6.52 5.15 6.02
N PHE A 162 5.38 4.78 5.42
CA PHE A 162 4.66 5.63 4.45
C PHE A 162 4.03 6.89 5.07
N GLN A 163 4.04 6.99 6.38
CA GLN A 163 3.47 8.12 7.13
C GLN A 163 4.50 8.73 8.09
N GLY A 164 5.79 8.54 7.81
CA GLY A 164 6.85 9.04 8.68
C GLY A 164 6.82 8.38 10.06
N PHE A 165 6.40 7.13 10.15
CA PHE A 165 6.30 6.30 11.37
C PHE A 165 5.32 6.83 12.43
N ASN A 166 4.36 7.64 12.05
CA ASN A 166 3.44 8.27 12.99
C ASN A 166 2.31 7.34 13.47
N MET A 167 1.86 6.42 12.63
CA MET A 167 0.77 5.48 12.94
C MET A 167 1.08 4.10 12.35
N ASN A 168 0.90 3.05 13.12
CA ASN A 168 1.20 1.70 12.67
C ASN A 168 0.10 1.07 11.80
N TYR A 169 -1.18 1.49 11.97
CA TYR A 169 -2.31 0.95 11.23
C TYR A 169 -3.07 2.05 10.48
N TYR A 170 -2.47 2.54 9.41
CA TYR A 170 -3.04 3.57 8.56
C TYR A 170 -2.39 3.53 7.19
N ALA A 171 -3.16 3.40 6.11
CA ALA A 171 -2.59 3.10 4.80
C ALA A 171 -3.12 4.00 3.68
N ARG A 172 -2.99 5.32 3.84
CA ARG A 172 -3.28 6.26 2.75
C ARG A 172 -2.48 6.00 1.48
N TRP A 173 -1.36 5.29 1.57
CA TRP A 173 -0.53 4.95 0.43
C TRP A 173 -1.14 3.87 -0.48
N PHE A 174 -2.24 3.23 -0.09
CA PHE A 174 -2.89 2.18 -0.87
C PHE A 174 -3.33 2.64 -2.25
N TYR A 175 -3.62 3.93 -2.48
CA TYR A 175 -3.91 4.43 -3.84
C TYR A 175 -2.76 4.18 -4.84
N MET A 176 -1.49 4.15 -4.36
CA MET A 176 -0.35 3.78 -5.20
C MET A 176 -0.31 2.26 -5.42
N PHE A 177 -0.72 1.50 -4.42
CA PHE A 177 -0.87 0.06 -4.54
C PHE A 177 -2.00 -0.28 -5.54
N ASP A 178 -3.14 0.39 -5.46
CA ASP A 178 -4.24 0.24 -6.41
C ASP A 178 -3.79 0.49 -7.84
N LEU A 179 -2.98 1.53 -8.07
CA LEU A 179 -2.39 1.80 -9.38
C LEU A 179 -1.58 0.59 -9.90
N ILE A 180 -0.81 -0.05 -9.04
CA ILE A 180 -0.05 -1.26 -9.38
C ILE A 180 -0.97 -2.45 -9.68
N LEU A 181 -2.05 -2.62 -8.90
CA LEU A 181 -3.04 -3.68 -9.12
C LEU A 181 -3.83 -3.45 -10.42
N VAL A 182 -4.20 -2.19 -10.71
CA VAL A 182 -4.82 -1.81 -12.00
C VAL A 182 -3.89 -2.12 -13.16
N LEU A 183 -2.61 -1.75 -13.07
CA LEU A 183 -1.63 -2.04 -14.11
C LEU A 183 -1.51 -3.56 -14.36
N ALA A 184 -1.43 -4.36 -13.30
CA ALA A 184 -1.40 -5.82 -13.43
C ALA A 184 -2.68 -6.37 -14.08
N THR A 185 -3.84 -5.80 -13.75
CA THR A 185 -5.13 -6.17 -14.34
C THR A 185 -5.19 -5.84 -15.83
N VAL A 186 -4.75 -4.65 -16.24
CA VAL A 186 -4.69 -4.26 -17.65
C VAL A 186 -3.78 -5.19 -18.44
N MET A 187 -2.59 -5.49 -17.93
CA MET A 187 -1.68 -6.46 -18.54
C MET A 187 -2.27 -7.86 -18.64
N SER A 188 -3.12 -8.24 -17.69
CA SER A 188 -3.85 -9.52 -17.74
C SER A 188 -4.91 -9.52 -18.86
N ILE A 189 -5.61 -8.41 -19.06
CA ILE A 189 -6.64 -8.28 -20.12
C ILE A 189 -6.00 -8.31 -21.50
N GLU A 190 -4.83 -7.71 -21.66
CA GLU A 190 -4.08 -7.71 -22.93
C GLU A 190 -3.45 -9.06 -23.26
N ASN A 191 -3.26 -9.93 -22.26
CA ASN A 191 -2.60 -11.23 -22.44
C ASN A 191 -3.60 -12.36 -22.71
N THR A 192 -3.56 -12.93 -23.90
CA THR A 192 -4.44 -14.02 -24.34
C THR A 192 -4.15 -15.36 -23.67
N GLU A 193 -3.01 -15.53 -22.99
CA GLU A 193 -2.64 -16.76 -22.29
C GLU A 193 -3.25 -16.88 -20.88
N VAL A 194 -3.98 -15.87 -20.43
CA VAL A 194 -4.58 -15.85 -19.09
C VAL A 194 -5.76 -16.81 -19.01
N ASP A 195 -5.68 -17.76 -18.07
CA ASP A 195 -6.80 -18.64 -17.71
C ASP A 195 -7.77 -17.90 -16.76
N TRP A 196 -8.71 -17.17 -17.37
CA TRP A 196 -9.73 -16.41 -16.65
C TRP A 196 -10.61 -17.28 -15.76
N LEU A 197 -10.93 -18.52 -16.20
CA LEU A 197 -11.76 -19.42 -15.41
C LEU A 197 -11.06 -19.82 -14.12
N LYS A 198 -9.77 -20.14 -14.21
CA LYS A 198 -8.95 -20.47 -13.05
C LYS A 198 -8.77 -19.25 -12.13
N ALA A 199 -8.50 -18.06 -12.69
CA ALA A 199 -8.38 -16.82 -11.94
C ALA A 199 -9.66 -16.50 -11.16
N THR A 200 -10.82 -16.61 -11.81
CA THR A 200 -12.13 -16.38 -11.17
C THR A 200 -12.41 -17.41 -10.07
N ARG A 201 -12.11 -18.69 -10.29
CA ARG A 201 -12.29 -19.73 -9.25
C ARG A 201 -11.43 -19.46 -8.02
N ILE A 202 -10.18 -19.04 -8.21
CA ILE A 202 -9.28 -18.70 -7.10
C ILE A 202 -9.81 -17.45 -6.38
N SER A 203 -10.18 -16.40 -7.10
CA SER A 203 -10.74 -15.18 -6.52
C SER A 203 -11.99 -15.47 -5.68
N ALA A 204 -12.94 -16.23 -6.25
CA ALA A 204 -14.16 -16.64 -5.56
C ALA A 204 -13.86 -17.49 -4.32
N GLY A 205 -12.93 -18.44 -4.43
CA GLY A 205 -12.50 -19.27 -3.30
C GLY A 205 -11.92 -18.44 -2.16
N VAL A 206 -11.03 -17.50 -2.48
CA VAL A 206 -10.46 -16.58 -1.46
C VAL A 206 -11.55 -15.71 -0.84
N THR A 207 -12.48 -15.18 -1.64
CA THR A 207 -13.61 -14.38 -1.15
C THR A 207 -14.46 -15.18 -0.15
N VAL A 208 -14.79 -16.44 -0.46
CA VAL A 208 -15.55 -17.32 0.44
C VAL A 208 -14.77 -17.58 1.74
N VAL A 209 -13.46 -17.82 1.66
CA VAL A 209 -12.62 -18.01 2.87
C VAL A 209 -12.64 -16.75 3.74
N ILE A 210 -12.51 -15.56 3.14
CA ILE A 210 -12.58 -14.29 3.88
C ILE A 210 -13.94 -14.13 4.55
N LEU A 211 -15.05 -14.40 3.84
CA LEU A 211 -16.41 -14.35 4.41
C LEU A 211 -16.56 -15.28 5.61
N LEU A 212 -16.02 -16.49 5.53
CA LEU A 212 -16.04 -17.44 6.63
C LEU A 212 -15.20 -16.96 7.82
N LEU A 213 -14.01 -16.43 7.56
CA LEU A 213 -13.14 -15.86 8.60
C LEU A 213 -13.81 -14.69 9.31
N VAL A 214 -14.39 -13.76 8.57
CA VAL A 214 -15.11 -12.60 9.11
C VAL A 214 -16.35 -13.05 9.89
N GLY A 215 -17.14 -13.97 9.33
CA GLY A 215 -18.38 -14.44 9.98
C GLY A 215 -18.17 -15.30 11.23
N LEU A 216 -17.00 -15.94 11.37
CA LEU A 216 -16.67 -16.79 12.52
C LEU A 216 -15.73 -16.11 13.52
N MET A 217 -15.27 -14.90 13.22
CA MET A 217 -14.31 -14.19 14.07
C MET A 217 -14.99 -13.69 15.35
N PRO A 218 -14.41 -13.97 16.54
CA PRO A 218 -14.94 -13.42 17.79
C PRO A 218 -14.78 -11.90 17.81
N THR A 219 -15.81 -11.21 18.26
CA THR A 219 -15.79 -9.78 18.57
C THR A 219 -15.58 -9.58 20.06
N THR A 220 -14.86 -8.53 20.42
CA THR A 220 -14.58 -8.17 21.83
C THR A 220 -15.67 -7.28 22.44
N SER A 221 -16.77 -7.02 21.69
CA SER A 221 -17.92 -6.22 22.14
C SER A 221 -18.82 -6.93 23.12
#